data_869a4265771eadcee3b9ad9532c9da79
#
_entry.id   869a4265771eadcee3b9ad9532c9da79
#
_cell.length_a   1.000
_cell.length_b   1.000
_cell.length_c   1.000
_cell.angle_alpha   90.00
_cell.angle_beta   90.00
_cell.angle_gamma   90.00
#
_symmetry.space_group_name_H-M   'P 1'
#
loop_
_entity.id
_entity.type
_entity.pdbx_description
1 polymer ?
#
loop_
_entity_poly.entity_id
_entity_poly.type
_entity_poly.pdbx_seq_one_letter_code
_entity_poly.pdbx_strand_id
1 'polypeptide(L)'
;MANLKILSFGAGAISTYIGGSLALAGEQLVFMARPGVADDLRQHGMKLDLTLDKRRDAKQISVLNPASFVAAPSLEEALRYGPFDVALFALKSYDTASALEEMKPFTEKLPPILCLSNGVDNEPAIANLLGADKVIPATVTSAIGRRGAGDIVLERLRGIGIATTHPLSGQLLAAVNSAFLNAQGFPNAAAMKWSKMLTNLIANPTSAILDMT
;
A
#
# COMPACT_ATOMS: atom_id res chain seq x y z
N MET A 1 -9.21 -19.97 1.14
CA MET A 1 -9.76 -18.78 0.44
C MET A 1 -8.94 -18.60 -0.83
N ALA A 2 -9.56 -18.11 -1.92
CA ALA A 2 -8.79 -17.82 -3.14
C ALA A 2 -7.81 -16.66 -2.85
N ASN A 3 -6.60 -16.75 -3.40
CA ASN A 3 -5.59 -15.70 -3.25
C ASN A 3 -6.03 -14.45 -4.01
N LEU A 4 -5.85 -13.28 -3.40
CA LEU A 4 -6.13 -12.00 -4.04
C LEU A 4 -5.09 -11.69 -5.12
N LYS A 5 -5.56 -11.11 -6.21
CA LYS A 5 -4.71 -10.51 -7.24
C LYS A 5 -4.72 -9.00 -7.08
N ILE A 6 -3.58 -8.45 -6.74
CA ILE A 6 -3.44 -7.09 -6.21
C ILE A 6 -2.57 -6.25 -7.13
N LEU A 7 -3.08 -5.09 -7.55
CA LEU A 7 -2.30 -4.04 -8.21
C LEU A 7 -1.75 -3.08 -7.16
N SER A 8 -0.46 -2.75 -7.19
CA SER A 8 0.12 -1.73 -6.31
C SER A 8 0.52 -0.50 -7.11
N PHE A 9 -0.10 0.63 -6.81
CA PHE A 9 0.33 1.93 -7.33
C PHE A 9 1.61 2.37 -6.63
N GLY A 10 2.71 2.29 -7.37
CA GLY A 10 4.04 2.58 -6.88
C GLY A 10 4.69 1.42 -6.11
N ALA A 11 6.02 1.52 -5.97
CA ALA A 11 6.87 0.65 -5.15
C ALA A 11 7.68 1.51 -4.15
N GLY A 12 6.98 2.39 -3.45
CA GLY A 12 7.51 3.17 -2.34
C GLY A 12 7.61 2.32 -1.06
N ALA A 13 8.08 2.91 0.05
CA ALA A 13 8.26 2.19 1.32
C ALA A 13 7.00 1.43 1.77
N ILE A 14 5.84 2.11 1.79
CA ILE A 14 4.58 1.52 2.24
C ILE A 14 4.09 0.45 1.27
N SER A 15 4.11 0.73 -0.04
CA SER A 15 3.72 -0.24 -1.07
C SER A 15 4.59 -1.49 -1.04
N THR A 16 5.91 -1.34 -0.89
CA THR A 16 6.86 -2.46 -0.78
C THR A 16 6.62 -3.25 0.51
N TYR A 17 6.40 -2.58 1.65
CA TYR A 17 6.11 -3.24 2.92
C TYR A 17 4.82 -4.07 2.86
N ILE A 18 3.72 -3.46 2.42
CA ILE A 18 2.40 -4.13 2.40
C ILE A 18 2.36 -5.16 1.27
N GLY A 19 2.66 -4.75 0.04
CA GLY A 19 2.63 -5.64 -1.11
C GLY A 19 3.63 -6.80 -0.99
N GLY A 20 4.86 -6.52 -0.56
CA GLY A 20 5.85 -7.56 -0.33
C GLY A 20 5.45 -8.54 0.78
N SER A 21 4.86 -8.05 1.88
CA SER A 21 4.33 -8.94 2.94
C SER A 21 3.16 -9.79 2.46
N LEU A 22 2.26 -9.23 1.63
CA LEU A 22 1.16 -9.98 1.02
C LEU A 22 1.69 -11.03 0.03
N ALA A 23 2.69 -10.71 -0.79
CA ALA A 23 3.33 -11.67 -1.68
C ALA A 23 4.01 -12.83 -0.90
N LEU A 24 4.66 -12.53 0.24
CA LEU A 24 5.19 -13.56 1.15
C LEU A 24 4.10 -14.46 1.74
N ALA A 25 2.88 -13.93 1.91
CA ALA A 25 1.72 -14.68 2.38
C ALA A 25 1.00 -15.46 1.25
N GLY A 26 1.48 -15.35 0.00
CA GLY A 26 0.95 -16.10 -1.15
C GLY A 26 -0.01 -15.32 -2.05
N GLU A 27 -0.25 -14.02 -1.79
CA GLU A 27 -1.08 -13.19 -2.67
C GLU A 27 -0.33 -12.86 -3.98
N GLN A 28 -1.07 -12.61 -5.07
CA GLN A 28 -0.49 -12.27 -6.37
C GLN A 28 -0.32 -10.76 -6.50
N LEU A 29 0.90 -10.29 -6.69
CA LEU A 29 1.22 -8.87 -6.72
C LEU A 29 1.74 -8.40 -8.09
N VAL A 30 1.18 -7.29 -8.57
CA VAL A 30 1.70 -6.50 -9.69
C VAL A 30 2.00 -5.10 -9.19
N PHE A 31 3.27 -4.71 -9.22
CA PHE A 31 3.70 -3.35 -8.86
C PHE A 31 3.82 -2.50 -10.12
N MET A 32 3.02 -1.44 -10.21
CA MET A 32 3.21 -0.38 -11.17
C MET A 32 4.21 0.61 -10.58
N ALA A 33 5.35 0.79 -11.21
CA ALA A 33 6.42 1.65 -10.72
C ALA A 33 7.07 2.42 -11.88
N ARG A 34 7.75 3.52 -11.58
CA ARG A 34 8.52 4.25 -12.61
C ARG A 34 9.54 3.30 -13.26
N PRO A 35 9.85 3.47 -14.58
CA PRO A 35 10.67 2.51 -15.34
C PRO A 35 11.92 2.04 -14.62
N GLY A 36 12.80 2.95 -14.15
CA GLY A 36 14.01 2.57 -13.45
C GLY A 36 13.78 1.77 -12.16
N VAL A 37 12.70 2.07 -11.42
CA VAL A 37 12.33 1.29 -10.23
C VAL A 37 11.79 -0.08 -10.63
N ALA A 38 10.99 -0.17 -11.69
CA ALA A 38 10.49 -1.44 -12.20
C ALA A 38 11.65 -2.35 -12.65
N ASP A 39 12.65 -1.79 -13.31
CA ASP A 39 13.84 -2.53 -13.75
C ASP A 39 14.68 -3.01 -12.57
N ASP A 40 14.89 -2.17 -11.55
CA ASP A 40 15.55 -2.58 -10.31
C ASP A 40 14.84 -3.76 -9.64
N LEU A 41 13.50 -3.69 -9.55
CA LEU A 41 12.70 -4.77 -8.96
C LEU A 41 12.78 -6.07 -9.77
N ARG A 42 12.80 -5.98 -11.10
CA ARG A 42 12.96 -7.13 -12.01
C ARG A 42 14.32 -7.78 -11.89
N GLN A 43 15.36 -7.00 -11.60
CA GLN A 43 16.74 -7.50 -11.49
C GLN A 43 17.06 -8.03 -10.09
N HIS A 44 16.63 -7.32 -9.06
CA HIS A 44 17.09 -7.58 -7.69
C HIS A 44 16.00 -8.13 -6.75
N GLY A 45 14.73 -8.04 -7.16
CA GLY A 45 13.62 -8.42 -6.29
C GLY A 45 13.37 -7.40 -5.18
N MET A 46 12.87 -7.87 -4.03
CA MET A 46 12.61 -7.03 -2.86
C MET A 46 13.28 -7.61 -1.63
N LYS A 47 13.74 -6.71 -0.74
CA LYS A 47 14.32 -7.04 0.55
C LYS A 47 13.52 -6.34 1.66
N LEU A 48 12.88 -7.12 2.51
CA LEU A 48 12.09 -6.64 3.63
C LEU A 48 12.81 -6.98 4.94
N ASP A 49 13.41 -5.98 5.56
CA ASP A 49 13.97 -6.08 6.90
C ASP A 49 12.84 -5.89 7.93
N LEU A 50 12.31 -7.01 8.41
CA LEU A 50 11.19 -7.07 9.34
C LEU A 50 11.63 -7.51 10.74
N THR A 51 12.89 -7.28 11.09
CA THR A 51 13.55 -7.71 12.34
C THR A 51 12.82 -7.27 13.59
N LEU A 52 12.12 -6.14 13.56
CA LEU A 52 11.32 -5.64 14.68
C LEU A 52 10.04 -6.45 14.92
N ASP A 53 9.54 -7.20 13.94
CA ASP A 53 8.32 -7.99 14.09
C ASP A 53 8.62 -9.39 14.65
N LYS A 54 8.60 -9.50 15.96
CA LYS A 54 8.87 -10.76 16.68
C LYS A 54 7.77 -11.85 16.51
N ARG A 55 6.67 -11.55 15.82
CA ARG A 55 5.61 -12.52 15.49
C ARG A 55 5.97 -13.38 14.28
N ARG A 56 6.96 -12.94 13.49
CA ARG A 56 7.47 -13.66 12.34
C ARG A 56 8.55 -14.63 12.79
N ASP A 57 8.52 -15.87 12.24
CA ASP A 57 9.55 -16.86 12.48
C ASP A 57 10.94 -16.40 11.98
N ALA A 58 11.98 -17.20 12.28
CA ALA A 58 13.41 -16.89 12.22
C ALA A 58 13.96 -16.12 11.00
N LYS A 59 13.23 -15.99 9.90
CA LYS A 59 13.61 -15.16 8.74
C LYS A 59 13.12 -13.73 8.90
N GLN A 60 13.79 -12.98 9.74
CA GLN A 60 13.48 -11.58 9.99
C GLN A 60 13.77 -10.67 8.78
N ILE A 61 14.72 -11.05 7.92
CA ILE A 61 14.96 -10.43 6.62
C ILE A 61 14.42 -11.37 5.54
N SER A 62 13.38 -10.94 4.86
CA SER A 62 12.77 -11.70 3.76
C SER A 62 13.20 -11.13 2.42
N VAL A 63 13.63 -12.00 1.53
CA VAL A 63 13.95 -11.66 0.14
C VAL A 63 12.90 -12.27 -0.78
N LEU A 64 12.22 -11.42 -1.54
CA LEU A 64 11.31 -11.83 -2.61
C LEU A 64 12.09 -11.86 -3.92
N ASN A 65 12.17 -13.04 -4.52
CA ASN A 65 12.71 -13.21 -5.86
C ASN A 65 11.88 -12.39 -6.88
N PRO A 66 12.49 -11.87 -7.96
CA PRO A 66 11.75 -11.23 -9.05
C PRO A 66 10.61 -12.08 -9.63
N ALA A 67 10.72 -13.40 -9.59
CA ALA A 67 9.67 -14.32 -10.06
C ALA A 67 8.44 -14.40 -9.13
N SER A 68 8.52 -13.85 -7.92
CA SER A 68 7.43 -13.91 -6.93
C SER A 68 6.37 -12.80 -7.10
N PHE A 69 6.61 -11.86 -7.99
CA PHE A 69 5.71 -10.74 -8.29
C PHE A 69 5.99 -10.21 -9.70
N VAL A 70 5.11 -9.34 -10.18
CA VAL A 70 5.34 -8.61 -11.44
C VAL A 70 5.68 -7.15 -11.13
N ALA A 71 6.66 -6.58 -11.83
CA ALA A 71 6.94 -5.16 -11.82
C ALA A 71 6.70 -4.58 -13.23
N ALA A 72 5.77 -3.65 -13.37
CA ALA A 72 5.38 -3.02 -14.63
C ALA A 72 5.76 -1.54 -14.63
N PRO A 73 6.33 -0.99 -15.74
CA PRO A 73 6.80 0.39 -15.82
C PRO A 73 5.69 1.42 -16.05
N SER A 74 4.46 0.96 -16.31
CA SER A 74 3.28 1.81 -16.54
C SER A 74 2.01 1.12 -16.08
N LEU A 75 0.95 1.92 -15.89
CA LEU A 75 -0.39 1.39 -15.58
C LEU A 75 -0.94 0.54 -16.73
N GLU A 76 -0.74 0.96 -17.97
CA GLU A 76 -1.16 0.19 -19.14
C GLU A 76 -0.57 -1.22 -19.17
N GLU A 77 0.74 -1.33 -18.90
CA GLU A 77 1.41 -2.64 -18.85
C GLU A 77 0.93 -3.46 -17.63
N ALA A 78 0.78 -2.84 -16.47
CA ALA A 78 0.30 -3.50 -15.28
C ALA A 78 -1.11 -4.10 -15.48
N LEU A 79 -2.00 -3.37 -16.16
CA LEU A 79 -3.37 -3.82 -16.43
C LEU A 79 -3.47 -5.02 -17.37
N ARG A 80 -2.43 -5.34 -18.12
CA ARG A 80 -2.38 -6.58 -18.94
C ARG A 80 -2.33 -7.86 -18.08
N TYR A 81 -1.93 -7.70 -16.84
CA TYR A 81 -1.92 -8.81 -15.86
C TYR A 81 -3.25 -8.95 -15.10
N GLY A 82 -4.24 -8.07 -15.32
CA GLY A 82 -5.57 -8.15 -14.70
C GLY A 82 -6.40 -9.37 -15.13
N PRO A 83 -7.66 -9.48 -14.70
CA PRO A 83 -8.30 -8.55 -13.76
C PRO A 83 -7.70 -8.63 -12.34
N PHE A 84 -7.87 -7.55 -11.57
CA PHE A 84 -7.44 -7.43 -10.19
C PHE A 84 -8.63 -7.38 -9.24
N ASP A 85 -8.47 -7.91 -8.03
CA ASP A 85 -9.49 -7.85 -6.98
C ASP A 85 -9.47 -6.51 -6.24
N VAL A 86 -8.28 -5.93 -6.07
CA VAL A 86 -8.07 -4.65 -5.36
C VAL A 86 -6.78 -3.98 -5.84
N ALA A 87 -6.71 -2.66 -5.71
CA ALA A 87 -5.46 -1.93 -5.88
C ALA A 87 -5.04 -1.24 -4.57
N LEU A 88 -3.75 -1.30 -4.25
CA LEU A 88 -3.12 -0.56 -3.15
C LEU A 88 -2.71 0.82 -3.65
N PHE A 89 -3.23 1.87 -3.03
CA PHE A 89 -2.87 3.25 -3.33
C PHE A 89 -2.18 3.86 -2.11
N ALA A 90 -0.84 3.86 -2.14
CA ALA A 90 0.02 4.35 -1.06
C ALA A 90 1.02 5.41 -1.55
N LEU A 91 0.57 6.24 -2.48
CA LEU A 91 1.35 7.36 -3.02
C LEU A 91 1.42 8.52 -2.02
N LYS A 92 2.38 9.39 -2.23
CA LYS A 92 2.40 10.67 -1.53
C LYS A 92 1.27 11.56 -2.04
N SER A 93 0.65 12.36 -1.16
CA SER A 93 -0.52 13.17 -1.53
C SER A 93 -0.27 14.12 -2.70
N TYR A 94 0.95 14.63 -2.86
CA TYR A 94 1.31 15.47 -4.00
C TYR A 94 1.40 14.73 -5.34
N ASP A 95 1.49 13.39 -5.32
CA ASP A 95 1.47 12.55 -6.53
C ASP A 95 0.05 12.11 -6.91
N THR A 96 -0.95 12.33 -6.04
CA THR A 96 -2.32 11.84 -6.24
C THR A 96 -2.95 12.40 -7.51
N ALA A 97 -2.82 13.70 -7.77
CA ALA A 97 -3.40 14.32 -8.94
C ALA A 97 -2.85 13.71 -10.26
N SER A 98 -1.53 13.55 -10.36
CA SER A 98 -0.91 12.95 -11.55
C SER A 98 -1.28 11.48 -11.72
N ALA A 99 -1.41 10.73 -10.63
CA ALA A 99 -1.85 9.34 -10.68
C ALA A 99 -3.31 9.22 -11.16
N LEU A 100 -4.20 10.12 -10.72
CA LEU A 100 -5.59 10.16 -11.18
C LEU A 100 -5.69 10.49 -12.68
N GLU A 101 -4.86 11.41 -13.19
CA GLU A 101 -4.78 11.67 -14.63
C GLU A 101 -4.35 10.42 -15.42
N GLU A 102 -3.35 9.68 -14.93
CA GLU A 102 -2.91 8.42 -15.53
C GLU A 102 -4.01 7.33 -15.48
N MET A 103 -4.86 7.34 -14.46
CA MET A 103 -5.96 6.39 -14.28
C MET A 103 -7.14 6.65 -15.21
N LYS A 104 -7.39 7.90 -15.66
CA LYS A 104 -8.56 8.30 -16.45
C LYS A 104 -8.86 7.41 -17.65
N PRO A 105 -7.88 7.02 -18.49
CA PRO A 105 -8.15 6.18 -19.67
C PRO A 105 -8.55 4.74 -19.31
N PHE A 106 -8.42 4.34 -18.03
CA PHE A 106 -8.53 2.94 -17.61
C PHE A 106 -9.58 2.71 -16.51
N THR A 107 -10.46 3.68 -16.25
CA THR A 107 -11.43 3.64 -15.14
C THR A 107 -12.26 2.36 -15.08
N GLU A 108 -12.66 1.84 -16.25
CA GLU A 108 -13.46 0.60 -16.38
C GLU A 108 -12.67 -0.66 -16.01
N LYS A 109 -11.33 -0.62 -16.08
CA LYS A 109 -10.45 -1.75 -15.79
C LYS A 109 -9.90 -1.74 -14.37
N LEU A 110 -10.09 -0.63 -13.65
CA LEU A 110 -9.56 -0.47 -12.32
C LEU A 110 -10.43 -1.17 -11.28
N PRO A 111 -9.83 -1.96 -10.39
CA PRO A 111 -10.52 -2.58 -9.26
C PRO A 111 -10.82 -1.53 -8.17
N PRO A 112 -11.54 -1.90 -7.10
CA PRO A 112 -11.63 -1.09 -5.89
C PRO A 112 -10.23 -0.71 -5.36
N ILE A 113 -10.11 0.51 -4.84
CA ILE A 113 -8.84 1.11 -4.40
C ILE A 113 -8.78 1.11 -2.87
N LEU A 114 -7.85 0.36 -2.28
CA LEU A 114 -7.48 0.49 -0.88
C LEU A 114 -6.56 1.71 -0.71
N CYS A 115 -7.12 2.83 -0.27
CA CYS A 115 -6.39 4.09 -0.13
C CYS A 115 -5.65 4.15 1.21
N LEU A 116 -4.33 4.00 1.14
CA LEU A 116 -3.40 3.97 2.28
C LEU A 116 -2.65 5.30 2.45
N SER A 117 -2.87 6.26 1.56
CA SER A 117 -2.21 7.57 1.58
C SER A 117 -2.57 8.36 2.84
N ASN A 118 -1.60 9.11 3.35
CA ASN A 118 -1.85 10.03 4.45
C ASN A 118 -2.75 11.19 4.00
N GLY A 119 -3.44 11.81 4.97
CA GLY A 119 -4.38 12.91 4.71
C GLY A 119 -5.81 12.40 4.58
N VAL A 120 -6.73 13.30 4.24
CA VAL A 120 -8.18 13.06 4.18
C VAL A 120 -8.79 13.41 2.81
N ASP A 121 -8.00 13.94 1.88
CA ASP A 121 -8.47 14.42 0.58
C ASP A 121 -8.27 13.40 -0.56
N ASN A 122 -7.46 12.37 -0.35
CA ASN A 122 -7.15 11.39 -1.39
C ASN A 122 -8.37 10.53 -1.74
N GLU A 123 -9.13 10.07 -0.74
CA GLU A 123 -10.32 9.26 -0.93
C GLU A 123 -11.40 10.01 -1.72
N PRO A 124 -11.77 11.26 -1.39
CA PRO A 124 -12.68 12.06 -2.21
C PRO A 124 -12.19 12.26 -3.63
N ALA A 125 -10.90 12.51 -3.83
CA ALA A 125 -10.34 12.69 -5.16
C ALA A 125 -10.45 11.41 -6.02
N ILE A 126 -10.15 10.24 -5.44
CA ILE A 126 -10.32 8.95 -6.12
C ILE A 126 -11.81 8.67 -6.38
N ALA A 127 -12.68 8.95 -5.41
CA ALA A 127 -14.13 8.74 -5.55
C ALA A 127 -14.75 9.60 -6.65
N ASN A 128 -14.26 10.82 -6.85
CA ASN A 128 -14.71 11.68 -7.94
C ASN A 128 -14.37 11.11 -9.33
N LEU A 129 -13.31 10.33 -9.44
CA LEU A 129 -12.90 9.70 -10.69
C LEU A 129 -13.58 8.34 -10.93
N LEU A 130 -13.61 7.49 -9.89
CA LEU A 130 -13.96 6.06 -10.02
C LEU A 130 -15.34 5.71 -9.46
N GLY A 131 -15.94 6.59 -8.64
CA GLY A 131 -17.12 6.30 -7.83
C GLY A 131 -16.75 5.97 -6.38
N ALA A 132 -17.64 6.34 -5.45
CA ALA A 132 -17.41 6.14 -4.02
C ALA A 132 -17.40 4.66 -3.61
N ASP A 133 -18.12 3.83 -4.35
CA ASP A 133 -18.19 2.38 -4.18
C ASP A 133 -16.88 1.66 -4.54
N LYS A 134 -15.98 2.32 -5.26
CA LYS A 134 -14.64 1.81 -5.57
C LYS A 134 -13.56 2.29 -4.59
N VAL A 135 -13.90 2.97 -3.50
CA VAL A 135 -12.90 3.49 -2.55
C VAL A 135 -13.01 2.81 -1.19
N ILE A 136 -11.91 2.23 -0.74
CA ILE A 136 -11.78 1.61 0.58
C ILE A 136 -10.80 2.45 1.39
N PRO A 137 -11.27 3.28 2.32
CA PRO A 137 -10.38 4.09 3.16
C PRO A 137 -9.55 3.22 4.09
N ALA A 138 -8.25 3.51 4.14
CA ALA A 138 -7.32 2.83 5.02
C ALA A 138 -6.24 3.78 5.55
N THR A 139 -5.49 3.34 6.53
CA THR A 139 -4.38 4.10 7.11
C THR A 139 -3.27 3.18 7.58
N VAL A 140 -2.02 3.63 7.48
CA VAL A 140 -0.85 2.91 8.00
C VAL A 140 -0.26 3.68 9.17
N THR A 141 -0.10 3.01 10.29
CA THR A 141 0.49 3.59 11.51
C THR A 141 1.90 3.09 11.78
N SER A 142 2.33 2.00 11.16
CA SER A 142 3.72 1.52 11.19
C SER A 142 4.65 2.50 10.47
N ALA A 143 5.88 2.64 10.96
CA ALA A 143 6.92 3.42 10.30
C ALA A 143 7.84 2.49 9.50
N ILE A 144 8.07 2.86 8.25
CA ILE A 144 8.85 2.09 7.28
C ILE A 144 9.91 2.98 6.66
N GLY A 145 11.17 2.64 6.90
CA GLY A 145 12.31 3.25 6.23
C GLY A 145 12.54 2.65 4.85
N ARG A 146 13.04 3.46 3.91
CA ARG A 146 13.41 3.03 2.56
C ARG A 146 14.92 3.17 2.39
N ARG A 147 15.59 2.07 2.04
CA ARG A 147 17.03 2.03 1.74
C ARG A 147 17.32 2.12 0.24
N GLY A 148 16.39 1.65 -0.59
CA GLY A 148 16.51 1.64 -2.05
C GLY A 148 15.21 1.22 -2.74
N ALA A 149 15.26 0.96 -4.04
CA ALA A 149 14.15 0.35 -4.76
C ALA A 149 13.94 -1.07 -4.22
N GLY A 150 12.73 -1.37 -3.72
CA GLY A 150 12.44 -2.68 -3.15
C GLY A 150 13.15 -3.02 -1.82
N ASP A 151 14.04 -2.18 -1.29
CA ASP A 151 14.72 -2.42 0.00
C ASP A 151 14.14 -1.51 1.08
N ILE A 152 13.49 -2.14 2.08
CA ILE A 152 12.82 -1.44 3.17
C ILE A 152 13.22 -2.03 4.54
N VAL A 153 13.02 -1.20 5.57
CA VAL A 153 13.18 -1.60 6.96
C VAL A 153 11.96 -1.18 7.78
N LEU A 154 11.45 -2.10 8.57
CA LEU A 154 10.40 -1.81 9.56
C LEU A 154 11.04 -1.08 10.77
N GLU A 155 10.76 0.21 10.92
CA GLU A 155 11.31 1.05 11.99
C GLU A 155 10.41 1.07 13.22
N ARG A 156 9.09 0.94 13.02
CA ARG A 156 8.12 0.86 14.12
C ARG A 156 6.92 0.02 13.70
N LEU A 157 6.67 -1.03 14.46
CA LEU A 157 5.50 -1.88 14.25
C LEU A 157 4.30 -1.30 15.00
N ARG A 158 3.22 -1.01 14.24
CA ARG A 158 1.90 -0.65 14.80
C ARG A 158 0.79 -1.42 14.08
N GLY A 159 0.42 -1.04 12.85
CA GLY A 159 -0.60 -1.75 12.10
C GLY A 159 -1.21 -0.93 10.96
N ILE A 160 -2.31 -1.47 10.45
CA ILE A 160 -3.09 -0.91 9.35
C ILE A 160 -4.55 -0.82 9.79
N GLY A 161 -5.16 0.37 9.66
CA GLY A 161 -6.61 0.54 9.81
C GLY A 161 -7.28 0.38 8.45
N ILE A 162 -8.39 -0.36 8.38
CA ILE A 162 -9.20 -0.53 7.16
C ILE A 162 -10.66 -0.22 7.52
N ALA A 163 -11.32 0.63 6.74
CA ALA A 163 -12.74 0.89 6.90
C ALA A 163 -13.55 -0.38 6.56
N THR A 164 -14.56 -0.70 7.38
CA THR A 164 -15.37 -1.93 7.22
C THR A 164 -16.65 -1.72 6.40
N THR A 165 -16.79 -0.56 5.77
CA THR A 165 -17.99 -0.17 5.02
C THR A 165 -18.05 -0.75 3.60
N HIS A 166 -16.96 -1.32 3.08
CA HIS A 166 -16.90 -1.89 1.74
C HIS A 166 -17.03 -3.42 1.78
N PRO A 167 -17.70 -4.08 0.81
CA PRO A 167 -17.88 -5.53 0.78
C PRO A 167 -16.57 -6.35 0.86
N LEU A 168 -15.47 -5.85 0.28
CA LEU A 168 -14.15 -6.51 0.31
C LEU A 168 -13.40 -6.35 1.64
N SER A 169 -13.87 -5.52 2.57
CA SER A 169 -13.12 -5.19 3.79
C SER A 169 -12.79 -6.41 4.64
N GLY A 170 -13.74 -7.36 4.75
CA GLY A 170 -13.52 -8.60 5.51
C GLY A 170 -12.40 -9.46 4.90
N GLN A 171 -12.39 -9.62 3.59
CA GLN A 171 -11.36 -10.37 2.87
C GLN A 171 -10.00 -9.67 2.96
N LEU A 172 -9.97 -8.35 2.83
CA LEU A 172 -8.74 -7.55 2.98
C LEU A 172 -8.17 -7.63 4.39
N LEU A 173 -9.01 -7.55 5.44
CA LEU A 173 -8.58 -7.72 6.82
C LEU A 173 -7.95 -9.10 7.04
N ALA A 174 -8.56 -10.15 6.49
CA ALA A 174 -8.02 -11.51 6.59
C ALA A 174 -6.67 -11.64 5.87
N ALA A 175 -6.55 -11.18 4.62
CA ALA A 175 -5.32 -11.22 3.84
C ALA A 175 -4.18 -10.41 4.48
N VAL A 176 -4.48 -9.18 4.94
CA VAL A 176 -3.50 -8.30 5.59
C VAL A 176 -3.03 -8.89 6.92
N ASN A 177 -3.92 -9.54 7.69
CA ASN A 177 -3.54 -10.20 8.94
C ASN A 177 -2.76 -11.51 8.71
N SER A 178 -3.08 -12.29 7.67
CA SER A 178 -2.27 -13.47 7.30
C SER A 178 -0.85 -13.09 6.91
N ALA A 179 -0.66 -11.87 6.40
CA ALA A 179 0.65 -11.30 6.09
C ALA A 179 1.36 -10.64 7.31
N PHE A 180 0.87 -10.83 8.54
CA PHE A 180 1.38 -10.25 9.78
C PHE A 180 1.42 -8.72 9.84
N LEU A 181 0.54 -8.04 9.09
CA LEU A 181 0.53 -6.58 9.00
C LEU A 181 -0.33 -5.89 10.08
N ASN A 182 -0.94 -6.68 10.99
CA ASN A 182 -1.72 -6.19 12.13
C ASN A 182 -2.86 -5.25 11.72
N ALA A 183 -3.78 -5.75 10.89
CA ALA A 183 -4.92 -4.97 10.41
C ALA A 183 -6.06 -4.95 11.44
N GLN A 184 -6.68 -3.78 11.59
CA GLN A 184 -7.87 -3.55 12.40
C GLN A 184 -8.97 -2.91 11.56
N GLY A 185 -10.21 -3.40 11.71
CA GLY A 185 -11.39 -2.86 11.06
C GLY A 185 -11.96 -1.65 11.81
N PHE A 186 -12.39 -0.63 11.08
CA PHE A 186 -13.01 0.58 11.61
C PHE A 186 -14.36 0.84 10.94
N PRO A 187 -15.49 0.90 11.68
CA PRO A 187 -16.79 1.15 11.09
C PRO A 187 -16.98 2.60 10.64
N ASN A 188 -16.19 3.53 11.17
CA ASN A 188 -16.20 4.94 10.80
C ASN A 188 -14.88 5.34 10.14
N ALA A 189 -14.88 5.39 8.80
CA ALA A 189 -13.73 5.75 8.00
C ALA A 189 -13.22 7.17 8.28
N ALA A 190 -14.13 8.14 8.42
CA ALA A 190 -13.78 9.53 8.71
C ALA A 190 -13.07 9.65 10.06
N ALA A 191 -13.64 9.06 11.13
CA ALA A 191 -13.02 9.07 12.45
C ALA A 191 -11.61 8.45 12.42
N MET A 192 -11.43 7.31 11.72
CA MET A 192 -10.13 6.67 11.56
C MET A 192 -9.11 7.61 10.89
N LYS A 193 -9.46 8.21 9.76
CA LYS A 193 -8.58 9.10 8.98
C LYS A 193 -8.25 10.39 9.72
N TRP A 194 -9.24 11.04 10.32
CA TRP A 194 -9.03 12.28 11.09
C TRP A 194 -8.21 12.04 12.36
N SER A 195 -8.44 10.95 13.09
CA SER A 195 -7.60 10.58 14.25
C SER A 195 -6.14 10.40 13.85
N LYS A 196 -5.88 9.72 12.71
CA LYS A 196 -4.52 9.58 12.19
C LYS A 196 -3.93 10.92 11.77
N MET A 197 -4.71 11.79 11.12
CA MET A 197 -4.27 13.11 10.72
C MET A 197 -3.89 13.98 11.92
N LEU A 198 -4.70 14.00 12.98
CA LEU A 198 -4.39 14.72 14.23
C LEU A 198 -3.07 14.24 14.84
N THR A 199 -2.83 12.93 14.88
CA THR A 199 -1.56 12.37 15.36
C THR A 199 -0.38 12.87 14.52
N ASN A 200 -0.54 12.92 13.20
CA ASN A 200 0.51 13.41 12.30
C ASN A 200 0.76 14.91 12.48
N LEU A 201 -0.30 15.71 12.69
CA LEU A 201 -0.19 17.16 12.91
C LEU A 201 0.55 17.50 14.21
N ILE A 202 0.43 16.68 15.24
CA ILE A 202 1.17 16.88 16.50
C ILE A 202 2.66 16.56 16.32
N ALA A 203 2.98 15.45 15.67
CA ALA A 203 4.35 14.96 15.58
C ALA A 203 5.16 15.62 14.43
N ASN A 204 4.65 15.55 13.19
CA ASN A 204 5.43 15.91 12.01
C ASN A 204 5.73 17.41 11.87
N PRO A 205 4.76 18.33 12.00
CA PRO A 205 5.05 19.77 11.93
C PRO A 205 5.95 20.23 13.08
N THR A 206 5.75 19.71 14.28
CA THR A 206 6.58 20.07 15.42
C THR A 206 8.04 19.65 15.21
N SER A 207 8.28 18.42 14.73
CA SER A 207 9.62 17.94 14.39
C SER A 207 10.25 18.79 13.28
N ALA A 208 9.49 19.12 12.25
CA ALA A 208 9.98 19.94 11.13
C ALA A 208 10.32 21.38 11.54
N ILE A 209 9.50 22.01 12.41
CA ILE A 209 9.74 23.38 12.89
C ILE A 209 10.93 23.43 13.84
N LEU A 210 11.09 22.43 14.70
CA LEU A 210 12.15 22.37 15.70
C LEU A 210 13.45 21.72 15.18
N ASP A 211 13.47 21.28 13.92
CA ASP A 211 14.58 20.52 13.30
C ASP A 211 15.01 19.31 14.18
N MET A 212 14.02 18.64 14.77
CA MET A 212 14.21 17.47 15.66
C MET A 212 13.71 16.21 14.94
N THR A 213 14.48 15.13 15.00
CA THR A 213 14.13 13.81 14.47
C THR A 213 13.63 12.86 15.56
#